data_e306b7d3f80cbc10d011eefd1af74962
#
_entry.id   e306b7d3f80cbc10d011eefd1af74962
#
_cell.length_a   1.000
_cell.length_b   1.000
_cell.length_c   1.000
_cell.angle_alpha   90.00
_cell.angle_beta   90.00
_cell.angle_gamma   90.00
#
_symmetry.space_group_name_H-M   'P 1'
#
loop_
_entity.id
_entity.type
_entity.pdbx_description
1 polymer ?
#
loop_
_entity_poly.entity_id
_entity_poly.type
_entity_poly.pdbx_seq_one_letter_code
_entity_poly.pdbx_strand_id
1 'polypeptide(L)'
;MMTGPAGCGKTMAAKALTKGLNRPDYYFNLGATQDARATLIGNTHFDSKKGTFFSESAFVKAISTKNAVILLDELSRAHPDAWNILMTVLDQGQRYLRLDEAEGSPIINVAEGVTFIATANIGGEYTSTRVIDRAIMDRFTTIEMDVLNDEQEFGLLKYMYPNVNEEDLKAVAEIAHHTREVSKGGDGKLSTMVSTRASVEVAGLLYDGFNLFEAAEIGIFPFFSNDGGADSERTYVKQLVQKYVKDEKADEKLFTEPTEEDSETIVW
;
A
#
# COMPACT_ATOMS: atom_id res chain seq x y z
N MET A 1 -3.93 7.99 -13.89
CA MET A 1 -3.56 7.94 -12.47
C MET A 1 -4.55 7.02 -11.76
N MET A 2 -4.07 6.09 -10.93
CA MET A 2 -4.88 5.21 -10.09
C MET A 2 -5.03 5.83 -8.71
N THR A 3 -6.26 6.04 -8.26
CA THR A 3 -6.58 6.65 -6.96
C THR A 3 -7.41 5.69 -6.12
N GLY A 4 -7.49 5.91 -4.81
CA GLY A 4 -8.31 5.09 -3.91
C GLY A 4 -7.66 4.87 -2.54
N PRO A 5 -8.29 4.06 -1.66
CA PRO A 5 -7.84 3.80 -0.30
C PRO A 5 -6.46 3.13 -0.23
N ALA A 6 -5.80 3.27 0.93
CA ALA A 6 -4.55 2.55 1.18
C ALA A 6 -4.80 1.02 1.18
N GLY A 7 -3.90 0.27 0.55
CA GLY A 7 -3.99 -1.20 0.54
C GLY A 7 -4.98 -1.82 -0.46
N CYS A 8 -5.67 -1.02 -1.31
CA CYS A 8 -6.55 -1.56 -2.37
C CYS A 8 -5.83 -2.09 -3.62
N GLY A 9 -4.50 -2.18 -3.61
CA GLY A 9 -3.73 -2.79 -4.70
C GLY A 9 -3.25 -1.85 -5.82
N LYS A 10 -3.39 -0.51 -5.72
CA LYS A 10 -2.98 0.47 -6.75
C LYS A 10 -1.58 0.24 -7.30
N THR A 11 -0.58 0.20 -6.43
CA THR A 11 0.82 0.01 -6.84
C THR A 11 1.04 -1.33 -7.53
N MET A 12 0.37 -2.41 -7.08
CA MET A 12 0.46 -3.72 -7.72
C MET A 12 -0.17 -3.69 -9.12
N ALA A 13 -1.36 -3.12 -9.25
CA ALA A 13 -2.04 -2.97 -10.54
C ALA A 13 -1.22 -2.11 -11.51
N ALA A 14 -0.68 -0.98 -11.03
CA ALA A 14 0.18 -0.10 -11.81
C ALA A 14 1.46 -0.81 -12.28
N LYS A 15 2.13 -1.57 -11.42
CA LYS A 15 3.31 -2.37 -11.78
C LYS A 15 2.98 -3.47 -12.78
N ALA A 16 1.87 -4.17 -12.59
CA ALA A 16 1.41 -5.21 -13.51
C ALA A 16 1.11 -4.62 -14.90
N LEU A 17 0.41 -3.48 -14.95
CA LEU A 17 0.13 -2.76 -16.20
C LEU A 17 1.44 -2.32 -16.87
N THR A 18 2.36 -1.72 -16.13
CA THR A 18 3.66 -1.25 -16.64
C THR A 18 4.43 -2.39 -17.29
N LYS A 19 4.53 -3.53 -16.61
CA LYS A 19 5.19 -4.73 -17.15
C LYS A 19 4.45 -5.34 -18.35
N GLY A 20 3.11 -5.39 -18.29
CA GLY A 20 2.28 -5.96 -19.35
C GLY A 20 2.36 -5.19 -20.68
N LEU A 21 2.76 -3.92 -20.66
CA LEU A 21 3.00 -3.13 -21.87
C LEU A 21 4.25 -3.56 -22.65
N ASN A 22 5.14 -4.33 -22.04
CA ASN A 22 6.38 -4.84 -22.65
C ASN A 22 7.24 -3.75 -23.32
N ARG A 23 7.40 -2.62 -22.62
CA ARG A 23 8.14 -1.42 -23.02
C ARG A 23 9.22 -1.13 -21.98
N PRO A 24 10.25 -0.30 -22.30
CA PRO A 24 11.18 0.18 -21.29
C PRO A 24 10.41 0.78 -20.11
N ASP A 25 10.62 0.28 -18.89
CA ASP A 25 9.88 0.70 -17.71
C ASP A 25 10.80 1.28 -16.64
N TYR A 26 10.28 2.32 -15.97
CA TYR A 26 10.96 3.00 -14.87
C TYR A 26 9.98 3.22 -13.71
N TYR A 27 10.48 3.04 -12.49
CA TYR A 27 9.71 3.18 -11.26
C TYR A 27 10.31 4.23 -10.35
N PHE A 28 9.50 5.18 -9.90
CA PHE A 28 9.88 6.23 -8.94
C PHE A 28 8.87 6.29 -7.81
N ASN A 29 9.30 5.99 -6.58
CA ASN A 29 8.50 6.21 -5.38
C ASN A 29 8.73 7.64 -4.90
N LEU A 30 7.76 8.51 -5.16
CA LEU A 30 7.84 9.93 -4.81
C LEU A 30 7.49 10.18 -3.34
N GLY A 31 6.81 9.26 -2.69
CA GLY A 31 6.49 9.35 -1.26
C GLY A 31 7.69 9.13 -0.34
N ALA A 32 8.70 8.41 -0.81
CA ALA A 32 9.94 8.15 -0.07
C ALA A 32 11.04 9.21 -0.32
N THR A 33 10.80 10.14 -1.25
CA THR A 33 11.80 11.12 -1.70
C THR A 33 11.80 12.34 -0.80
N GLN A 34 12.92 12.63 -0.13
CA GLN A 34 13.13 13.85 0.65
C GLN A 34 13.56 15.03 -0.23
N ASP A 35 14.38 14.78 -1.23
CA ASP A 35 14.86 15.77 -2.20
C ASP A 35 14.32 15.48 -3.59
N ALA A 36 13.28 16.25 -3.94
CA ALA A 36 12.60 16.13 -5.24
C ALA A 36 13.53 16.52 -6.41
N ARG A 37 14.40 17.52 -6.22
CA ARG A 37 15.31 17.99 -7.26
C ARG A 37 16.36 16.95 -7.56
N ALA A 38 17.00 16.41 -6.53
CA ALA A 38 17.98 15.33 -6.67
C ALA A 38 17.41 14.11 -7.41
N THR A 39 16.17 13.74 -7.09
CA THR A 39 15.50 12.57 -7.67
C THR A 39 15.05 12.80 -9.12
N LEU A 40 14.53 13.97 -9.43
CA LEU A 40 13.91 14.24 -10.75
C LEU A 40 14.85 14.99 -11.72
N ILE A 41 15.78 15.79 -11.19
CA ILE A 41 16.69 16.60 -12.04
C ILE A 41 18.07 15.99 -11.99
N GLY A 42 18.68 15.89 -10.82
CA GLY A 42 20.03 15.41 -10.61
C GLY A 42 20.76 16.19 -9.53
N ASN A 43 22.03 15.89 -9.37
CA ASN A 43 22.86 16.47 -8.32
C ASN A 43 24.20 16.98 -8.86
N THR A 44 24.72 18.00 -8.21
CA THR A 44 26.08 18.48 -8.40
C THR A 44 27.02 17.72 -7.47
N HIS A 45 28.05 17.12 -8.03
CA HIS A 45 29.07 16.37 -7.33
C HIS A 45 30.45 17.06 -7.46
N PHE A 46 31.29 16.83 -6.48
CA PHE A 46 32.70 17.23 -6.54
C PHE A 46 33.58 15.98 -6.60
N ASP A 47 34.46 15.96 -7.57
CA ASP A 47 35.53 14.95 -7.69
C ASP A 47 36.91 15.64 -7.68
N SER A 48 37.85 15.12 -6.93
CA SER A 48 39.17 15.73 -6.77
C SER A 48 39.97 15.86 -8.09
N LYS A 49 39.63 15.07 -9.10
CA LYS A 49 40.32 15.10 -10.42
C LYS A 49 39.51 15.85 -11.48
N LYS A 50 38.17 15.78 -11.41
CA LYS A 50 37.28 16.36 -12.42
C LYS A 50 36.72 17.71 -12.00
N GLY A 51 36.86 18.11 -10.73
CA GLY A 51 36.23 19.31 -10.19
C GLY A 51 34.74 19.08 -9.92
N THR A 52 33.99 20.17 -9.95
CA THR A 52 32.52 20.15 -9.79
C THR A 52 31.87 19.75 -11.10
N PHE A 53 30.96 18.77 -11.08
CA PHE A 53 30.22 18.34 -12.26
C PHE A 53 28.76 18.01 -11.87
N PHE A 54 27.84 18.19 -12.80
CA PHE A 54 26.45 17.83 -12.65
C PHE A 54 26.22 16.37 -13.13
N SER A 55 25.43 15.61 -12.38
CA SER A 55 25.01 14.26 -12.73
C SER A 55 23.51 14.22 -12.86
N GLU A 56 23.03 13.87 -14.05
CA GLU A 56 21.60 13.71 -14.34
C GLU A 56 21.00 12.57 -13.52
N SER A 57 19.72 12.75 -13.14
CA SER A 57 18.98 11.72 -12.43
C SER A 57 18.55 10.56 -13.34
N ALA A 58 18.11 9.45 -12.74
CA ALA A 58 17.49 8.35 -13.47
C ALA A 58 16.18 8.79 -14.17
N PHE A 59 15.48 9.81 -13.63
CA PHE A 59 14.27 10.33 -14.22
C PHE A 59 14.53 11.07 -15.55
N VAL A 60 15.62 11.84 -15.64
CA VAL A 60 16.07 12.47 -16.90
C VAL A 60 16.30 11.40 -17.97
N LYS A 61 16.97 10.31 -17.63
CA LYS A 61 17.14 9.18 -18.52
C LYS A 61 15.81 8.54 -18.92
N ALA A 62 14.89 8.36 -17.97
CA ALA A 62 13.58 7.77 -18.23
C ALA A 62 12.76 8.59 -19.23
N ILE A 63 12.65 9.90 -19.02
CA ILE A 63 11.88 10.77 -19.93
C ILE A 63 12.53 10.90 -21.32
N SER A 64 13.83 10.68 -21.43
CA SER A 64 14.58 10.70 -22.70
C SER A 64 14.53 9.37 -23.45
N THR A 65 13.99 8.31 -22.84
CA THR A 65 13.90 6.98 -23.45
C THR A 65 12.61 6.86 -24.26
N LYS A 66 12.71 6.65 -25.58
CA LYS A 66 11.57 6.48 -26.48
C LYS A 66 10.66 5.34 -26.01
N ASN A 67 9.35 5.55 -26.05
CA ASN A 67 8.33 4.58 -25.65
C ASN A 67 8.45 4.09 -24.19
N ALA A 68 9.15 4.79 -23.31
CA ALA A 68 9.23 4.40 -21.91
C ALA A 68 7.86 4.52 -21.22
N VAL A 69 7.63 3.63 -20.24
CA VAL A 69 6.54 3.71 -19.27
C VAL A 69 7.13 4.11 -17.93
N ILE A 70 6.68 5.23 -17.39
CA ILE A 70 7.20 5.79 -16.15
C ILE A 70 6.10 5.73 -15.08
N LEU A 71 6.33 4.93 -14.04
CA LEU A 71 5.44 4.81 -12.89
C LEU A 71 5.89 5.77 -11.78
N LEU A 72 5.03 6.74 -11.48
CA LEU A 72 5.15 7.69 -10.37
C LEU A 72 4.29 7.20 -9.21
N ASP A 73 4.90 6.49 -8.27
CA ASP A 73 4.19 5.88 -7.15
C ASP A 73 4.10 6.85 -5.96
N GLU A 74 3.00 6.78 -5.21
CA GLU A 74 2.72 7.62 -4.04
C GLU A 74 2.75 9.15 -4.33
N LEU A 75 2.22 9.58 -5.48
CA LEU A 75 2.25 10.98 -5.91
C LEU A 75 1.61 11.94 -4.90
N SER A 76 0.61 11.49 -4.12
CA SER A 76 -0.03 12.27 -3.04
C SER A 76 0.89 12.54 -1.84
N ARG A 77 1.98 11.78 -1.69
CA ARG A 77 2.96 11.96 -0.62
C ARG A 77 4.21 12.73 -1.08
N ALA A 78 4.30 13.00 -2.38
CA ALA A 78 5.42 13.74 -2.94
C ALA A 78 5.58 15.13 -2.33
N HIS A 79 6.82 15.62 -2.27
CA HIS A 79 7.08 17.01 -1.91
C HIS A 79 6.51 17.95 -2.97
N PRO A 80 5.97 19.14 -2.62
CA PRO A 80 5.42 20.09 -3.59
C PRO A 80 6.38 20.46 -4.73
N ASP A 81 7.69 20.49 -4.44
CA ASP A 81 8.70 20.74 -5.47
C ASP A 81 8.70 19.66 -6.56
N ALA A 82 8.39 18.41 -6.21
CA ALA A 82 8.23 17.36 -7.22
C ALA A 82 7.05 17.66 -8.15
N TRP A 83 5.94 18.14 -7.61
CA TRP A 83 4.79 18.52 -8.42
C TRP A 83 5.13 19.68 -9.37
N ASN A 84 5.84 20.71 -8.88
CA ASN A 84 6.28 21.85 -9.71
C ASN A 84 7.17 21.39 -10.86
N ILE A 85 8.12 20.49 -10.61
CA ILE A 85 9.00 19.92 -11.62
C ILE A 85 8.19 19.10 -12.65
N LEU A 86 7.22 18.32 -12.19
CA LEU A 86 6.40 17.46 -13.04
C LEU A 86 5.37 18.24 -13.89
N MET A 87 5.03 19.47 -13.53
CA MET A 87 4.03 20.29 -14.26
C MET A 87 4.32 20.37 -15.74
N THR A 88 5.55 20.74 -16.12
CA THR A 88 5.95 20.88 -17.53
C THR A 88 6.17 19.55 -18.23
N VAL A 89 6.61 18.54 -17.48
CA VAL A 89 6.87 17.17 -17.97
C VAL A 89 5.57 16.47 -18.35
N LEU A 90 4.52 16.64 -17.53
CA LEU A 90 3.23 15.97 -17.70
C LEU A 90 2.29 16.75 -18.65
N ASP A 91 2.52 18.02 -18.85
CA ASP A 91 1.68 18.88 -19.70
C ASP A 91 1.78 18.46 -21.16
N GLN A 92 0.64 18.21 -21.82
CA GLN A 92 0.61 17.73 -23.19
C GLN A 92 1.18 18.73 -24.20
N GLY A 93 1.09 20.03 -23.90
CA GLY A 93 1.57 21.11 -24.76
C GLY A 93 3.04 21.49 -24.54
N GLN A 94 3.64 21.03 -23.44
CA GLN A 94 5.01 21.41 -23.06
C GLN A 94 5.98 20.23 -23.15
N ARG A 95 5.78 19.18 -22.39
CA ARG A 95 6.56 17.92 -22.47
C ARG A 95 8.07 18.14 -22.39
N TYR A 96 8.56 18.91 -21.41
CA TYR A 96 9.98 19.14 -21.20
C TYR A 96 10.35 19.23 -19.70
N LEU A 97 11.63 18.99 -19.42
CA LEU A 97 12.28 19.24 -18.14
C LEU A 97 13.49 20.16 -18.38
N ARG A 98 13.63 21.20 -17.56
CA ARG A 98 14.80 22.08 -17.58
C ARG A 98 15.77 21.72 -16.48
N LEU A 99 17.04 21.56 -16.83
CA LEU A 99 18.11 21.23 -15.89
C LEU A 99 18.82 22.53 -15.47
N ASP A 100 18.20 23.33 -14.60
CA ASP A 100 18.72 24.66 -14.21
C ASP A 100 20.07 24.60 -13.48
N GLU A 101 20.43 23.44 -12.90
CA GLU A 101 21.67 23.22 -12.16
C GLU A 101 22.82 22.70 -13.02
N ALA A 102 22.52 22.28 -14.24
CA ALA A 102 23.51 21.86 -15.20
C ALA A 102 24.10 23.06 -15.96
N GLU A 103 25.35 22.96 -16.39
CA GLU A 103 25.98 23.98 -17.21
C GLU A 103 25.16 24.25 -18.49
N GLY A 104 24.86 25.54 -18.72
CA GLY A 104 24.04 25.96 -19.86
C GLY A 104 22.55 25.70 -19.71
N SER A 105 22.08 25.20 -18.57
CA SER A 105 20.65 24.97 -18.27
C SER A 105 19.88 24.29 -19.41
N PRO A 106 20.31 23.10 -19.87
CA PRO A 106 19.71 22.46 -21.05
C PRO A 106 18.26 22.08 -20.80
N ILE A 107 17.49 22.08 -21.88
CA ILE A 107 16.10 21.61 -21.89
C ILE A 107 16.09 20.17 -22.42
N ILE A 108 15.54 19.26 -21.65
CA ILE A 108 15.34 17.86 -22.00
C ILE A 108 13.88 17.66 -22.39
N ASN A 109 13.64 17.39 -23.66
CA ASN A 109 12.28 17.08 -24.13
C ASN A 109 11.91 15.64 -23.77
N VAL A 110 10.67 15.45 -23.35
CA VAL A 110 10.12 14.11 -23.14
C VAL A 110 10.03 13.39 -24.47
N ALA A 111 10.70 12.23 -24.56
CA ALA A 111 10.78 11.47 -25.81
C ALA A 111 9.40 11.00 -26.30
N GLU A 112 9.33 10.75 -27.60
CA GLU A 112 8.10 10.27 -28.25
C GLU A 112 7.62 8.94 -27.61
N GLY A 113 6.30 8.83 -27.40
CA GLY A 113 5.68 7.61 -26.86
C GLY A 113 5.86 7.41 -25.37
N VAL A 114 6.55 8.30 -24.62
CA VAL A 114 6.64 8.19 -23.16
C VAL A 114 5.25 8.33 -22.54
N THR A 115 4.92 7.36 -21.70
CA THR A 115 3.64 7.28 -20.98
C THR A 115 3.89 7.32 -19.48
N PHE A 116 3.10 8.15 -18.77
CA PHE A 116 3.15 8.24 -17.32
C PHE A 116 1.97 7.51 -16.69
N ILE A 117 2.26 6.67 -15.70
CA ILE A 117 1.29 6.05 -14.80
C ILE A 117 1.57 6.61 -13.41
N ALA A 118 0.53 6.96 -12.65
CA ALA A 118 0.70 7.44 -11.29
C ALA A 118 -0.24 6.72 -10.33
N THR A 119 0.16 6.60 -9.06
CA THR A 119 -0.70 6.16 -7.97
C THR A 119 -0.82 7.25 -6.93
N ALA A 120 -1.99 7.35 -6.32
CA ALA A 120 -2.25 8.32 -5.26
C ALA A 120 -3.28 7.79 -4.27
N ASN A 121 -3.08 8.10 -2.97
CA ASN A 121 -4.11 7.93 -1.98
C ASN A 121 -4.93 9.21 -1.92
N ILE A 122 -6.25 9.12 -2.06
CA ILE A 122 -7.19 10.23 -1.94
C ILE A 122 -8.13 9.91 -0.78
N GLY A 123 -8.26 10.84 0.16
CA GLY A 123 -9.12 10.74 1.35
C GLY A 123 -8.58 11.58 2.48
N GLY A 124 -9.46 12.23 3.25
CA GLY A 124 -9.11 13.09 4.39
C GLY A 124 -8.58 12.32 5.61
N GLU A 125 -8.68 11.00 5.61
CA GLU A 125 -8.27 10.08 6.66
C GLU A 125 -6.76 9.78 6.67
N TYR A 126 -6.03 10.17 5.63
CA TYR A 126 -4.59 9.92 5.54
C TYR A 126 -3.78 11.12 6.02
N THR A 127 -3.36 11.11 7.27
CA THR A 127 -2.58 12.19 7.91
C THR A 127 -1.25 12.51 7.23
N SER A 128 -0.73 11.60 6.41
CA SER A 128 0.54 11.76 5.69
C SER A 128 0.36 12.11 4.20
N THR A 129 -0.88 12.21 3.70
CA THR A 129 -1.15 12.58 2.31
C THR A 129 -1.45 14.07 2.24
N ARG A 130 -0.87 14.71 1.24
CA ARG A 130 -1.22 16.09 0.90
C ARG A 130 -2.40 16.06 -0.07
N VAL A 131 -3.24 17.07 -0.01
CA VAL A 131 -4.21 17.29 -1.07
C VAL A 131 -3.42 17.55 -2.35
N ILE A 132 -3.51 16.64 -3.31
CA ILE A 132 -2.84 16.79 -4.60
C ILE A 132 -3.38 18.03 -5.27
N ASP A 133 -2.49 18.87 -5.80
CA ASP A 133 -2.87 20.03 -6.59
C ASP A 133 -3.74 19.57 -7.79
N ARG A 134 -4.87 20.26 -7.94
CA ARG A 134 -5.81 19.99 -9.04
C ARG A 134 -5.13 20.08 -10.40
N ALA A 135 -4.16 20.99 -10.56
CA ALA A 135 -3.41 21.12 -11.78
C ALA A 135 -2.60 19.85 -12.14
N ILE A 136 -2.09 19.11 -11.15
CA ILE A 136 -1.47 17.80 -11.37
C ILE A 136 -2.53 16.76 -11.75
N MET A 137 -3.67 16.75 -11.07
CA MET A 137 -4.74 15.79 -11.36
C MET A 137 -5.28 15.95 -12.77
N ASP A 138 -5.44 17.18 -13.23
CA ASP A 138 -5.96 17.50 -14.58
C ASP A 138 -5.04 17.01 -15.73
N ARG A 139 -3.79 16.65 -15.41
CA ARG A 139 -2.83 16.07 -16.37
C ARG A 139 -2.94 14.56 -16.54
N PHE A 140 -3.81 13.92 -15.76
CA PHE A 140 -4.02 12.48 -15.80
C PHE A 140 -5.49 12.14 -16.07
N THR A 141 -5.71 11.07 -16.82
CA THR A 141 -6.97 10.34 -16.74
C THR A 141 -6.99 9.56 -15.44
N THR A 142 -7.99 9.80 -14.60
CA THR A 142 -8.06 9.19 -13.27
C THR A 142 -8.95 7.95 -13.30
N ILE A 143 -8.47 6.87 -12.69
CA ILE A 143 -9.19 5.62 -12.45
C ILE A 143 -9.28 5.47 -10.93
N GLU A 144 -10.49 5.46 -10.41
CA GLU A 144 -10.74 5.21 -9.00
C GLU A 144 -10.82 3.71 -8.73
N MET A 145 -10.04 3.26 -7.76
CA MET A 145 -10.02 1.88 -7.28
C MET A 145 -10.61 1.85 -5.88
N ASP A 146 -11.56 0.96 -5.64
CA ASP A 146 -12.10 0.70 -4.31
C ASP A 146 -11.44 -0.56 -3.71
N VAL A 147 -11.75 -0.81 -2.44
CA VAL A 147 -11.40 -2.07 -1.78
C VAL A 147 -12.21 -3.21 -2.40
N LEU A 148 -11.64 -4.40 -2.40
CA LEU A 148 -12.33 -5.60 -2.89
C LEU A 148 -13.53 -5.93 -1.98
N ASN A 149 -14.60 -6.45 -2.57
CA ASN A 149 -15.65 -7.10 -1.78
C ASN A 149 -15.18 -8.48 -1.30
N ASP A 150 -15.98 -9.15 -0.48
CA ASP A 150 -15.67 -10.45 0.11
C ASP A 150 -15.42 -11.55 -0.94
N GLU A 151 -16.24 -11.63 -1.98
CA GLU A 151 -16.08 -12.61 -3.06
C GLU A 151 -14.80 -12.38 -3.87
N GLN A 152 -14.50 -11.12 -4.20
CA GLN A 152 -13.30 -10.75 -4.94
C GLN A 152 -12.03 -10.99 -4.10
N GLU A 153 -12.10 -10.66 -2.81
CA GLU A 153 -10.99 -10.86 -1.89
C GLU A 153 -10.73 -12.34 -1.66
N PHE A 154 -11.77 -13.15 -1.45
CA PHE A 154 -11.64 -14.60 -1.39
C PHE A 154 -11.02 -15.17 -2.68
N GLY A 155 -11.47 -14.71 -3.85
CA GLY A 155 -10.91 -15.11 -5.14
C GLY A 155 -9.42 -14.80 -5.26
N LEU A 156 -8.99 -13.63 -4.79
CA LEU A 156 -7.58 -13.24 -4.73
C LEU A 156 -6.78 -14.14 -3.79
N LEU A 157 -7.27 -14.34 -2.56
CA LEU A 157 -6.59 -15.18 -1.56
C LEU A 157 -6.46 -16.63 -2.02
N LYS A 158 -7.51 -17.19 -2.61
CA LYS A 158 -7.49 -18.54 -3.19
C LYS A 158 -6.51 -18.68 -4.35
N TYR A 159 -6.42 -17.66 -5.21
CA TYR A 159 -5.44 -17.63 -6.30
C TYR A 159 -4.00 -17.61 -5.75
N MET A 160 -3.73 -16.84 -4.71
CA MET A 160 -2.39 -16.71 -4.13
C MET A 160 -2.01 -17.93 -3.27
N TYR A 161 -2.98 -18.51 -2.56
CA TYR A 161 -2.78 -19.60 -1.60
C TYR A 161 -3.72 -20.79 -1.87
N PRO A 162 -3.58 -21.48 -3.00
CA PRO A 162 -4.53 -22.52 -3.44
C PRO A 162 -4.58 -23.74 -2.52
N ASN A 163 -3.57 -23.95 -1.67
CA ASN A 163 -3.46 -25.09 -0.76
C ASN A 163 -3.97 -24.80 0.66
N VAL A 164 -4.38 -23.58 0.95
CA VAL A 164 -4.98 -23.22 2.24
C VAL A 164 -6.46 -23.60 2.23
N ASN A 165 -6.99 -23.95 3.41
CA ASN A 165 -8.41 -24.30 3.57
C ASN A 165 -9.30 -23.15 3.05
N GLU A 166 -10.25 -23.48 2.17
CA GLU A 166 -11.14 -22.49 1.56
C GLU A 166 -12.06 -21.80 2.59
N GLU A 167 -12.45 -22.50 3.64
CA GLU A 167 -13.30 -21.92 4.71
C GLU A 167 -12.56 -20.86 5.48
N ASP A 168 -11.26 -21.09 5.78
CA ASP A 168 -10.43 -20.09 6.45
C ASP A 168 -10.16 -18.87 5.56
N LEU A 169 -9.90 -19.06 4.26
CA LEU A 169 -9.74 -17.96 3.31
C LEU A 169 -11.03 -17.14 3.16
N LYS A 170 -12.19 -17.79 3.16
CA LYS A 170 -13.49 -17.11 3.16
C LYS A 170 -13.69 -16.30 4.44
N ALA A 171 -13.37 -16.90 5.59
CA ALA A 171 -13.45 -16.21 6.88
C ALA A 171 -12.59 -14.95 6.91
N VAL A 172 -11.35 -15.00 6.39
CA VAL A 172 -10.48 -13.83 6.27
C VAL A 172 -11.12 -12.74 5.41
N ALA A 173 -11.68 -13.10 4.25
CA ALA A 173 -12.33 -12.16 3.33
C ALA A 173 -13.56 -11.51 3.96
N GLU A 174 -14.42 -12.30 4.64
CA GLU A 174 -15.63 -11.82 5.32
C GLU A 174 -15.28 -10.94 6.53
N ILE A 175 -14.25 -11.27 7.33
CA ILE A 175 -13.74 -10.44 8.42
C ILE A 175 -13.27 -9.09 7.87
N ALA A 176 -12.48 -9.09 6.80
CA ALA A 176 -12.01 -7.87 6.18
C ALA A 176 -13.16 -7.01 5.67
N HIS A 177 -14.11 -7.61 4.95
CA HIS A 177 -15.30 -6.93 4.44
C HIS A 177 -16.13 -6.32 5.59
N HIS A 178 -16.39 -7.07 6.65
CA HIS A 178 -17.17 -6.59 7.80
C HIS A 178 -16.50 -5.39 8.48
N THR A 179 -15.18 -5.43 8.68
CA THR A 179 -14.46 -4.28 9.27
C THR A 179 -14.54 -3.03 8.39
N ARG A 180 -14.55 -3.19 7.06
CA ARG A 180 -14.72 -2.09 6.09
C ARG A 180 -16.11 -1.48 6.15
N GLU A 181 -17.14 -2.30 6.23
CA GLU A 181 -18.54 -1.83 6.35
C GLU A 181 -18.76 -1.07 7.67
N VAL A 182 -18.25 -1.59 8.79
CA VAL A 182 -18.37 -0.93 10.10
C VAL A 182 -17.60 0.39 10.12
N SER A 183 -16.40 0.43 9.56
CA SER A 183 -15.60 1.67 9.49
C SER A 183 -16.25 2.72 8.60
N LYS A 184 -16.91 2.33 7.49
CA LYS A 184 -17.65 3.24 6.59
C LYS A 184 -18.98 3.72 7.20
N GLY A 185 -19.59 2.94 8.09
CA GLY A 185 -20.93 3.18 8.64
C GLY A 185 -21.06 4.42 9.53
N GLY A 186 -19.96 5.09 9.87
CA GLY A 186 -19.97 6.36 10.63
C GLY A 186 -20.32 6.23 12.11
N ASP A 187 -20.56 5.02 12.63
CA ASP A 187 -20.93 4.77 14.03
C ASP A 187 -19.73 4.90 15.00
N GLY A 188 -18.54 5.21 14.47
CA GLY A 188 -17.31 5.40 15.25
C GLY A 188 -16.78 4.14 15.95
N LYS A 189 -17.33 2.96 15.65
CA LYS A 189 -16.92 1.70 16.28
C LYS A 189 -15.52 1.25 15.87
N LEU A 190 -15.12 1.52 14.65
CA LEU A 190 -13.78 1.23 14.12
C LEU A 190 -13.24 2.47 13.43
N SER A 191 -12.08 2.94 13.87
CA SER A 191 -11.34 4.05 13.26
C SER A 191 -10.51 3.61 12.05
N THR A 192 -10.30 2.30 11.90
CA THR A 192 -9.54 1.68 10.82
C THR A 192 -10.23 0.41 10.31
N MET A 193 -9.71 -0.14 9.22
CA MET A 193 -10.26 -1.34 8.58
C MET A 193 -9.15 -2.32 8.19
N VAL A 194 -9.49 -3.59 8.03
CA VAL A 194 -8.58 -4.59 7.47
C VAL A 194 -8.40 -4.33 5.98
N SER A 195 -7.17 -4.02 5.57
CA SER A 195 -6.82 -3.82 4.17
C SER A 195 -6.61 -5.16 3.47
N THR A 196 -6.74 -5.20 2.13
CA THR A 196 -6.40 -6.40 1.34
C THR A 196 -4.96 -6.87 1.58
N ARG A 197 -4.04 -5.97 1.91
CA ARG A 197 -2.67 -6.34 2.29
C ARG A 197 -2.64 -7.16 3.57
N ALA A 198 -3.39 -6.75 4.60
CA ALA A 198 -3.49 -7.49 5.85
C ALA A 198 -4.16 -8.87 5.64
N SER A 199 -5.18 -8.95 4.79
CA SER A 199 -5.82 -10.22 4.43
C SER A 199 -4.84 -11.19 3.74
N VAL A 200 -4.00 -10.68 2.83
CA VAL A 200 -2.96 -11.48 2.17
C VAL A 200 -1.90 -11.96 3.17
N GLU A 201 -1.53 -11.13 4.15
CA GLU A 201 -0.59 -11.48 5.22
C GLU A 201 -1.16 -12.60 6.09
N VAL A 202 -2.42 -12.47 6.52
CA VAL A 202 -3.12 -13.52 7.29
C VAL A 202 -3.22 -14.82 6.50
N ALA A 203 -3.55 -14.77 5.21
CA ALA A 203 -3.58 -15.96 4.36
C ALA A 203 -2.20 -16.62 4.23
N GLY A 204 -1.11 -15.81 4.23
CA GLY A 204 0.26 -16.31 4.29
C GLY A 204 0.56 -17.06 5.59
N LEU A 205 0.12 -16.54 6.74
CA LEU A 205 0.26 -17.21 8.03
C LEU A 205 -0.54 -18.52 8.09
N LEU A 206 -1.76 -18.54 7.52
CA LEU A 206 -2.54 -19.79 7.39
C LEU A 206 -1.79 -20.81 6.52
N TYR A 207 -1.15 -20.38 5.45
CA TYR A 207 -0.33 -21.25 4.60
C TYR A 207 0.89 -21.82 5.36
N ASP A 208 1.48 -21.04 6.28
CA ASP A 208 2.58 -21.45 7.15
C ASP A 208 2.13 -22.35 8.31
N GLY A 209 0.83 -22.63 8.43
CA GLY A 209 0.26 -23.60 9.38
C GLY A 209 -0.29 -23.00 10.68
N PHE A 210 -0.37 -21.67 10.80
CA PHE A 210 -1.08 -21.03 11.90
C PHE A 210 -2.59 -21.24 11.75
N ASN A 211 -3.31 -21.34 12.86
CA ASN A 211 -4.78 -21.31 12.80
C ASN A 211 -5.29 -19.88 12.59
N LEU A 212 -6.59 -19.73 12.26
CA LEU A 212 -7.19 -18.44 11.93
C LEU A 212 -7.06 -17.41 13.05
N PHE A 213 -7.20 -17.84 14.33
CA PHE A 213 -7.10 -16.93 15.47
C PHE A 213 -5.67 -16.43 15.67
N GLU A 214 -4.69 -17.33 15.65
CA GLU A 214 -3.26 -17.00 15.74
C GLU A 214 -2.82 -16.08 14.60
N ALA A 215 -3.24 -16.38 13.38
CA ALA A 215 -2.95 -15.57 12.21
C ALA A 215 -3.56 -14.15 12.31
N ALA A 216 -4.79 -14.05 12.85
CA ALA A 216 -5.44 -12.76 13.10
C ALA A 216 -4.80 -11.99 14.26
N GLU A 217 -4.26 -12.69 15.28
CA GLU A 217 -3.55 -12.07 16.40
C GLU A 217 -2.28 -11.33 15.92
N ILE A 218 -1.63 -11.86 14.90
CA ILE A 218 -0.44 -11.28 14.29
C ILE A 218 -0.81 -10.23 13.22
N GLY A 219 -1.71 -10.59 12.29
CA GLY A 219 -1.95 -9.83 11.05
C GLY A 219 -3.15 -8.89 11.09
N ILE A 220 -4.01 -8.94 12.11
CA ILE A 220 -5.23 -8.10 12.19
C ILE A 220 -5.27 -7.28 13.48
N PHE A 221 -5.23 -7.91 14.66
CA PHE A 221 -5.50 -7.22 15.92
C PHE A 221 -4.59 -6.03 16.22
N PRO A 222 -3.29 -6.03 15.85
CA PRO A 222 -2.41 -4.88 16.12
C PRO A 222 -2.83 -3.58 15.43
N PHE A 223 -3.61 -3.63 14.36
CA PHE A 223 -4.09 -2.44 13.66
C PHE A 223 -5.21 -1.70 14.41
N PHE A 224 -5.83 -2.33 15.39
CA PHE A 224 -6.96 -1.78 16.13
C PHE A 224 -6.55 -1.33 17.53
N SER A 225 -7.07 -0.17 17.97
CA SER A 225 -6.79 0.35 19.32
C SER A 225 -7.27 -0.60 20.41
N ASN A 226 -6.50 -0.73 21.47
CA ASN A 226 -6.88 -1.43 22.70
C ASN A 226 -7.40 -0.48 23.79
N ASP A 227 -7.52 0.82 23.48
CA ASP A 227 -8.05 1.81 24.40
C ASP A 227 -9.55 1.56 24.63
N GLY A 228 -9.97 1.55 25.89
CA GLY A 228 -11.35 1.23 26.25
C GLY A 228 -11.57 -0.19 26.78
N GLY A 229 -10.53 -1.04 26.82
CA GLY A 229 -10.61 -2.39 27.41
C GLY A 229 -11.65 -3.28 26.72
N ALA A 230 -12.71 -3.67 27.43
CA ALA A 230 -13.76 -4.53 26.90
C ALA A 230 -14.53 -3.92 25.72
N ASP A 231 -14.63 -2.60 25.65
CA ASP A 231 -15.31 -1.85 24.58
C ASP A 231 -14.35 -1.34 23.50
N SER A 232 -13.08 -1.81 23.52
CA SER A 232 -12.08 -1.40 22.54
C SER A 232 -12.37 -1.93 21.13
N GLU A 233 -11.87 -1.25 20.11
CA GLU A 233 -11.91 -1.70 18.72
C GLU A 233 -11.33 -3.10 18.57
N ARG A 234 -10.18 -3.36 19.25
CA ARG A 234 -9.51 -4.66 19.23
C ARG A 234 -10.36 -5.76 19.82
N THR A 235 -11.07 -5.50 20.93
CA THR A 235 -11.99 -6.47 21.53
C THR A 235 -13.15 -6.79 20.57
N TYR A 236 -13.71 -5.79 19.92
CA TYR A 236 -14.75 -5.97 18.90
C TYR A 236 -14.27 -6.88 17.76
N VAL A 237 -13.06 -6.62 17.24
CA VAL A 237 -12.51 -7.42 16.12
C VAL A 237 -12.14 -8.83 16.57
N LYS A 238 -11.65 -9.02 17.83
CA LYS A 238 -11.45 -10.36 18.39
C LYS A 238 -12.75 -11.18 18.46
N GLN A 239 -13.84 -10.57 18.93
CA GLN A 239 -15.17 -11.20 18.94
C GLN A 239 -15.67 -11.52 17.54
N LEU A 240 -15.38 -10.67 16.56
CA LEU A 240 -15.72 -10.93 15.17
C LEU A 240 -14.96 -12.17 14.65
N VAL A 241 -13.65 -12.23 14.84
CA VAL A 241 -12.82 -13.38 14.41
C VAL A 241 -13.27 -14.68 15.10
N GLN A 242 -13.61 -14.64 16.39
CA GLN A 242 -14.09 -15.82 17.12
C GLN A 242 -15.33 -16.46 16.52
N LYS A 243 -16.19 -15.71 15.81
CA LYS A 243 -17.35 -16.28 15.12
C LYS A 243 -17.01 -17.23 13.98
N TYR A 244 -15.79 -17.10 13.44
CA TYR A 244 -15.29 -17.91 12.31
C TYR A 244 -14.33 -19.01 12.76
N VAL A 245 -13.85 -18.97 14.00
CA VAL A 245 -13.02 -20.03 14.57
C VAL A 245 -13.90 -21.21 14.91
N LYS A 246 -13.70 -22.34 14.25
CA LYS A 246 -14.38 -23.59 14.60
C LYS A 246 -13.79 -24.10 15.93
N ASP A 247 -14.62 -24.16 16.94
CA ASP A 247 -14.29 -24.77 18.24
C ASP A 247 -13.97 -26.26 18.05
N GLU A 248 -12.73 -26.63 17.79
CA GLU A 248 -12.31 -28.01 17.90
C GLU A 248 -11.92 -28.39 19.35
N LYS A 249 -11.77 -27.47 20.29
CA LYS A 249 -11.33 -27.75 21.68
C LYS A 249 -11.74 -26.74 22.76
N ALA A 250 -12.76 -25.93 22.59
CA ALA A 250 -13.11 -24.92 23.60
C ALA A 250 -13.95 -25.45 24.78
N ASP A 251 -14.53 -26.66 24.73
CA ASP A 251 -15.52 -27.11 25.71
C ASP A 251 -15.00 -27.98 26.85
N GLU A 252 -13.72 -28.41 26.87
CA GLU A 252 -13.28 -29.37 27.94
C GLU A 252 -12.30 -28.82 28.98
N LYS A 253 -11.75 -27.62 28.87
CA LYS A 253 -10.72 -27.14 29.82
C LYS A 253 -11.02 -25.82 30.53
N LEU A 254 -12.09 -25.08 30.19
CA LEU A 254 -12.40 -23.82 30.86
C LEU A 254 -13.34 -23.96 32.08
N PHE A 255 -13.93 -25.14 32.30
CA PHE A 255 -14.86 -25.41 33.40
C PHE A 255 -14.61 -26.69 34.18
N THR A 256 -13.46 -27.31 34.07
CA THR A 256 -13.05 -28.33 35.06
C THR A 256 -12.39 -27.63 36.24
N GLU A 257 -13.09 -27.55 37.36
CA GLU A 257 -12.49 -27.24 38.65
C GLU A 257 -11.29 -28.21 38.87
N PRO A 258 -10.16 -27.72 39.38
CA PRO A 258 -9.02 -28.60 39.68
C PRO A 258 -9.50 -29.68 40.65
N THR A 259 -9.42 -30.93 40.24
CA THR A 259 -9.67 -32.05 41.10
C THR A 259 -8.53 -32.12 42.14
N GLU A 260 -8.85 -32.50 43.36
CA GLU A 260 -7.92 -32.57 44.52
C GLU A 260 -6.66 -33.44 44.29
N GLU A 261 -6.51 -34.11 43.15
CA GLU A 261 -5.33 -34.93 42.79
C GLU A 261 -4.16 -34.11 42.19
N ASP A 262 -4.32 -32.83 41.83
CA ASP A 262 -3.24 -31.99 41.28
C ASP A 262 -2.40 -31.27 42.37
N SER A 263 -2.66 -31.54 43.67
CA SER A 263 -2.00 -30.84 44.77
C SER A 263 -0.77 -31.56 45.35
N GLU A 264 -0.41 -32.72 44.84
CA GLU A 264 0.76 -33.49 45.37
C GLU A 264 1.85 -33.65 44.27
N THR A 265 2.52 -32.65 43.84
CA THR A 265 3.92 -32.77 43.40
C THR A 265 4.55 -31.39 43.16
N ILE A 266 4.74 -30.62 44.24
CA ILE A 266 5.81 -29.63 44.27
C ILE A 266 6.70 -29.99 45.46
N VAL A 267 7.73 -30.78 45.21
CA VAL A 267 8.87 -30.90 46.09
C VAL A 267 10.08 -30.33 45.38
N TRP A 268 10.53 -29.22 45.91
CA TRP A 268 11.79 -28.42 45.80
C TRP A 268 12.84 -28.80 44.77
#